data_d6fe8fac056b6e0e1972766e2612a808
#
_entry.id   d6fe8fac056b6e0e1972766e2612a808
#
_cell.length_a   1.000
_cell.length_b   1.000
_cell.length_c   1.000
_cell.angle_alpha   90.00
_cell.angle_beta   90.00
_cell.angle_gamma   90.00
#
_symmetry.space_group_name_H-M   'P 1'
#
loop_
_entity.id
_entity.type
_entity.pdbx_description
1 polymer ?
#
loop_
_entity_poly.entity_id
_entity_poly.type
_entity_poly.pdbx_seq_one_letter_code
_entity_poly.pdbx_strand_id
1 'polypeptide(L)'
;MTSEHSLYLEGPGTVRAEWGPMRLVLEVWRKKSPDDDLAWSGGRMAFQALEDIGAEYRRLQAPSLELRIVPRSRVAVAMLQATRALREPDLTPMAAVAGSIADQVADWLADQGAEKAIVDNGGDIAIRLSPT
;
A
#
# COMPACT_ATOMS: atom_id res chain seq x y z
N MET A 1 -5.44 -10.48 -19.18
CA MET A 1 -4.30 -9.69 -19.63
C MET A 1 -3.60 -9.07 -18.44
N THR A 2 -2.34 -9.38 -18.26
CA THR A 2 -1.53 -8.80 -17.19
C THR A 2 -0.90 -7.51 -17.69
N SER A 3 -1.12 -6.41 -16.99
CA SER A 3 -0.38 -5.20 -17.27
C SER A 3 1.06 -5.37 -16.83
N GLU A 4 1.96 -4.74 -17.54
CA GLU A 4 3.36 -4.73 -17.14
C GLU A 4 3.51 -3.92 -15.87
N HIS A 5 4.45 -4.35 -15.04
CA HIS A 5 4.84 -3.58 -13.87
C HIS A 5 6.31 -3.20 -13.96
N SER A 6 6.66 -2.08 -13.37
CA SER A 6 8.02 -1.59 -13.34
C SER A 6 8.42 -1.20 -11.92
N LEU A 7 9.66 -1.49 -11.59
CA LEU A 7 10.25 -1.19 -10.30
C LEU A 7 11.66 -0.69 -10.54
N TYR A 8 11.98 0.54 -10.11
CA TYR A 8 13.31 1.10 -10.33
C TYR A 8 13.68 2.10 -9.26
N LEU A 9 14.99 2.25 -9.06
CA LEU A 9 15.53 3.29 -8.20
C LEU A 9 15.45 4.64 -8.94
N GLU A 10 14.78 5.60 -8.29
CA GLU A 10 14.66 6.96 -8.83
C GLU A 10 15.72 7.87 -8.26
N GLY A 11 16.29 7.52 -7.12
CA GLY A 11 17.33 8.24 -6.42
C GLY A 11 17.76 7.46 -5.18
N PRO A 12 18.69 7.98 -4.37
CA PRO A 12 19.13 7.30 -3.16
C PRO A 12 17.96 7.02 -2.21
N GLY A 13 17.75 5.75 -1.87
CA GLY A 13 16.67 5.34 -0.98
C GLY A 13 15.27 5.53 -1.53
N THR A 14 15.14 5.87 -2.81
CA THR A 14 13.86 6.22 -3.43
C THR A 14 13.56 5.26 -4.58
N VAL A 15 12.42 4.59 -4.49
CA VAL A 15 11.98 3.60 -5.47
C VAL A 15 10.62 4.00 -6.02
N ARG A 16 10.45 3.81 -7.31
CA ARG A 16 9.16 3.94 -7.98
C ARG A 16 8.65 2.58 -8.37
N ALA A 17 7.40 2.29 -8.00
CA ALA A 17 6.72 1.04 -8.31
C ALA A 17 5.42 1.37 -9.05
N GLU A 18 5.30 0.89 -10.26
CA GLU A 18 4.13 1.16 -11.10
C GLU A 18 3.55 -0.15 -11.62
N TRP A 19 2.24 -0.32 -11.46
CA TRP A 19 1.53 -1.48 -11.99
C TRP A 19 0.06 -1.11 -12.21
N GLY A 20 -0.37 -1.14 -13.49
CA GLY A 20 -1.71 -0.71 -13.84
C GLY A 20 -1.97 0.72 -13.37
N PRO A 21 -3.05 0.97 -12.63
CA PRO A 21 -3.35 2.30 -12.14
C PRO A 21 -2.50 2.72 -10.93
N MET A 22 -1.77 1.79 -10.31
CA MET A 22 -0.95 2.10 -9.15
C MET A 22 0.35 2.80 -9.55
N ARG A 23 0.58 3.98 -8.97
CA ARG A 23 1.82 4.73 -9.11
C ARG A 23 2.32 5.09 -7.73
N LEU A 24 3.32 4.37 -7.28
CA LEU A 24 3.80 4.49 -5.91
C LEU A 24 5.27 4.90 -5.92
N VAL A 25 5.59 5.90 -5.10
CA VAL A 25 6.95 6.32 -4.84
C VAL A 25 7.20 6.17 -3.35
N LEU A 26 8.30 5.55 -3.01
CA LEU A 26 8.65 5.42 -1.60
C LEU A 26 10.09 5.81 -1.35
N GLU A 27 10.33 6.41 -0.17
CA GLU A 27 11.64 6.83 0.28
C GLU A 27 11.91 6.21 1.63
N VAL A 28 13.07 5.56 1.76
CA VAL A 28 13.41 4.80 2.97
C VAL A 28 14.81 5.18 3.45
N TRP A 29 14.90 5.48 4.75
CA TRP A 29 16.16 5.70 5.44
C TRP A 29 16.28 4.72 6.58
N ARG A 30 17.46 4.15 6.75
CA ARG A 30 17.80 3.27 7.85
C ARG A 30 19.27 3.49 8.21
N LYS A 31 19.57 3.49 9.51
CA LYS A 31 20.94 3.76 9.99
C LYS A 31 21.48 5.10 9.48
N LYS A 32 20.61 6.11 9.51
CA LYS A 32 20.93 7.50 9.13
C LYS A 32 21.35 7.71 7.69
N SER A 33 21.00 6.78 6.81
CA SER A 33 21.29 6.90 5.38
C SER A 33 20.17 6.32 4.54
N PRO A 34 20.09 6.73 3.26
CA PRO A 34 19.14 6.10 2.34
C PRO A 34 19.42 4.60 2.23
N ASP A 35 18.36 3.80 2.21
CA ASP A 35 18.46 2.35 2.10
C ASP A 35 17.79 1.86 0.81
N ASP A 36 18.58 1.70 -0.24
CA ASP A 36 18.08 1.29 -1.55
C ASP A 36 17.45 -0.10 -1.52
N ASP A 37 18.07 -1.05 -0.82
CA ASP A 37 17.59 -2.42 -0.79
C ASP A 37 16.25 -2.53 -0.05
N LEU A 38 16.11 -1.84 1.05
CA LEU A 38 14.85 -1.83 1.79
C LEU A 38 13.76 -1.12 1.01
N ALA A 39 14.10 -0.02 0.34
CA ALA A 39 13.16 0.69 -0.54
C ALA A 39 12.67 -0.23 -1.67
N TRP A 40 13.58 -0.98 -2.27
CA TRP A 40 13.24 -1.95 -3.31
C TRP A 40 12.27 -3.02 -2.80
N SER A 41 12.55 -3.55 -1.62
CA SER A 41 11.68 -4.54 -0.99
C SER A 41 10.30 -3.95 -0.69
N GLY A 42 10.25 -2.69 -0.30
CA GLY A 42 8.98 -1.97 -0.10
C GLY A 42 8.14 -1.90 -1.37
N GLY A 43 8.79 -1.64 -2.50
CA GLY A 43 8.12 -1.66 -3.81
C GLY A 43 7.53 -3.03 -4.13
N ARG A 44 8.26 -4.09 -3.84
CA ARG A 44 7.76 -5.47 -4.01
C ARG A 44 6.57 -5.75 -3.11
N MET A 45 6.59 -5.23 -1.89
CA MET A 45 5.45 -5.37 -0.97
C MET A 45 4.20 -4.67 -1.51
N ALA A 46 4.37 -3.54 -2.19
CA ALA A 46 3.26 -2.86 -2.84
C ALA A 46 2.64 -3.72 -3.95
N PHE A 47 3.47 -4.38 -4.74
CA PHE A 47 2.98 -5.30 -5.78
C PHE A 47 2.24 -6.48 -5.15
N GLN A 48 2.77 -7.03 -4.07
CA GLN A 48 2.11 -8.14 -3.37
C GLN A 48 0.74 -7.72 -2.84
N ALA A 49 0.64 -6.52 -2.27
CA ALA A 49 -0.64 -6.00 -1.79
C ALA A 49 -1.64 -5.86 -2.93
N LEU A 50 -1.19 -5.37 -4.09
CA LEU A 50 -2.07 -5.25 -5.25
C LEU A 50 -2.53 -6.61 -5.77
N GLU A 51 -1.66 -7.61 -5.79
CA GLU A 51 -2.04 -8.98 -6.14
C GLU A 51 -3.08 -9.55 -5.17
N ASP A 52 -2.88 -9.31 -3.87
CA ASP A 52 -3.81 -9.77 -2.84
C ASP A 52 -5.20 -9.16 -3.05
N ILE A 53 -5.26 -7.88 -3.40
CA ILE A 53 -6.53 -7.22 -3.72
C ILE A 53 -7.15 -7.84 -4.98
N GLY A 54 -6.34 -8.07 -6.00
CA GLY A 54 -6.79 -8.66 -7.26
C GLY A 54 -7.44 -10.04 -7.05
N ALA A 55 -6.90 -10.83 -6.13
CA ALA A 55 -7.43 -12.16 -5.82
C ALA A 55 -8.84 -12.12 -5.22
N GLU A 56 -9.23 -11.00 -4.64
CA GLU A 56 -10.55 -10.82 -4.00
C GLU A 56 -11.37 -9.70 -4.67
N TYR A 57 -10.97 -9.26 -5.84
CA TYR A 57 -11.51 -8.06 -6.48
C TYR A 57 -13.04 -8.08 -6.59
N ARG A 58 -13.62 -9.20 -7.00
CA ARG A 58 -15.07 -9.31 -7.17
C ARG A 58 -15.82 -9.03 -5.86
N ARG A 59 -15.29 -9.55 -4.75
CA ARG A 59 -15.90 -9.35 -3.43
C ARG A 59 -15.82 -7.90 -2.97
N LEU A 60 -14.74 -7.22 -3.35
CA LEU A 60 -14.45 -5.86 -2.92
C LEU A 60 -15.21 -4.79 -3.71
N GLN A 61 -16.04 -5.20 -4.68
CA GLN A 61 -16.87 -4.28 -5.46
C GLN A 61 -18.26 -4.05 -4.87
N ALA A 62 -18.64 -4.78 -3.85
CA ALA A 62 -19.92 -4.60 -3.18
C ALA A 62 -19.82 -3.48 -2.14
N PRO A 63 -20.94 -2.83 -1.80
CA PRO A 63 -20.94 -1.81 -0.74
C PRO A 63 -20.41 -2.37 0.58
N SER A 64 -19.53 -1.65 1.23
CA SER A 64 -18.84 -2.10 2.44
C SER A 64 -19.80 -2.46 3.57
N LEU A 65 -20.90 -1.72 3.70
CA LEU A 65 -21.88 -1.98 4.76
C LEU A 65 -22.69 -3.27 4.53
N GLU A 66 -22.71 -3.76 3.29
CA GLU A 66 -23.42 -5.00 2.94
C GLU A 66 -22.53 -6.24 2.95
N LEU A 67 -21.20 -6.06 2.95
CA LEU A 67 -20.27 -7.18 2.95
C LEU A 67 -20.29 -7.92 4.29
N ARG A 68 -20.56 -9.21 4.24
CA ARG A 68 -20.63 -10.06 5.43
C ARG A 68 -19.47 -11.05 5.56
N ILE A 69 -18.52 -10.96 4.65
CA ILE A 69 -17.35 -11.84 4.65
C ILE A 69 -16.14 -11.11 5.23
N VAL A 70 -15.21 -11.89 5.78
CA VAL A 70 -13.91 -11.37 6.19
C VAL A 70 -12.95 -11.55 5.01
N PRO A 71 -12.38 -10.48 4.47
CA PRO A 71 -11.39 -10.61 3.41
C PRO A 71 -10.18 -11.43 3.87
N ARG A 72 -9.50 -12.07 2.92
CA ARG A 72 -8.37 -12.95 3.23
C ARG A 72 -7.07 -12.19 3.50
N SER A 73 -6.85 -11.09 2.78
CA SER A 73 -5.61 -10.33 2.92
C SER A 73 -5.76 -9.19 3.92
N ARG A 74 -4.64 -8.84 4.54
CA ARG A 74 -4.60 -7.72 5.50
C ARG A 74 -5.00 -6.40 4.84
N VAL A 75 -4.53 -6.17 3.62
CA VAL A 75 -4.85 -4.94 2.89
C VAL A 75 -6.35 -4.84 2.62
N ALA A 76 -6.98 -5.94 2.21
CA ALA A 76 -8.42 -5.94 1.95
C ALA A 76 -9.23 -5.75 3.24
N VAL A 77 -8.79 -6.32 4.37
CA VAL A 77 -9.42 -6.08 5.67
C VAL A 77 -9.35 -4.60 6.02
N ALA A 78 -8.18 -3.97 5.85
CA ALA A 78 -8.00 -2.55 6.12
C ALA A 78 -8.92 -1.68 5.25
N MET A 79 -9.04 -2.02 3.95
CA MET A 79 -9.93 -1.32 3.02
C MET A 79 -11.39 -1.40 3.48
N LEU A 80 -11.83 -2.58 3.89
CA LEU A 80 -13.19 -2.78 4.36
C LEU A 80 -13.46 -2.00 5.66
N GLN A 81 -12.53 -2.06 6.61
CA GLN A 81 -12.66 -1.33 7.88
C GLN A 81 -12.73 0.18 7.66
N ALA A 82 -11.85 0.71 6.81
CA ALA A 82 -11.79 2.16 6.53
C ALA A 82 -13.09 2.66 5.90
N THR A 83 -13.64 1.92 4.94
CA THR A 83 -14.86 2.33 4.25
C THR A 83 -16.11 2.13 5.10
N ARG A 84 -16.18 1.07 5.91
CA ARG A 84 -17.28 0.87 6.85
C ARG A 84 -17.39 1.98 7.88
N ALA A 85 -16.25 2.51 8.30
CA ALA A 85 -16.21 3.58 9.31
C ALA A 85 -16.93 4.85 8.84
N LEU A 86 -16.99 5.08 7.54
CA LEU A 86 -17.63 6.25 6.95
C LEU A 86 -19.15 6.12 6.84
N ARG A 87 -19.69 4.91 6.98
CA ARG A 87 -21.14 4.62 6.95
C ARG A 87 -21.88 5.11 5.71
N GLU A 88 -21.18 5.21 4.59
CA GLU A 88 -21.79 5.61 3.32
C GLU A 88 -22.36 4.39 2.59
N PRO A 89 -23.67 4.39 2.24
CA PRO A 89 -24.33 3.19 1.70
C PRO A 89 -23.74 2.64 0.40
N ASP A 90 -23.23 3.53 -0.46
CA ASP A 90 -22.73 3.14 -1.79
C ASP A 90 -21.24 2.94 -1.83
N LEU A 91 -20.53 3.17 -0.73
CA LEU A 91 -19.08 3.12 -0.69
C LEU A 91 -18.59 1.67 -0.68
N THR A 92 -17.72 1.31 -1.62
CA THR A 92 -17.09 -0.02 -1.65
C THR A 92 -15.70 0.04 -1.04
N PRO A 93 -15.14 -1.13 -0.63
CA PRO A 93 -13.77 -1.16 -0.11
C PRO A 93 -12.74 -0.58 -1.06
N MET A 94 -12.99 -0.64 -2.37
CA MET A 94 -12.06 -0.13 -3.39
C MET A 94 -11.79 1.37 -3.25
N ALA A 95 -12.68 2.13 -2.61
CA ALA A 95 -12.45 3.55 -2.36
C ALA A 95 -11.24 3.81 -1.45
N ALA A 96 -10.81 2.83 -0.67
CA ALA A 96 -9.68 2.96 0.25
C ALA A 96 -8.41 2.24 -0.24
N VAL A 97 -8.36 1.83 -1.51
CA VAL A 97 -7.27 0.97 -2.01
C VAL A 97 -5.91 1.66 -1.91
N ALA A 98 -5.79 2.88 -2.39
CA ALA A 98 -4.48 3.56 -2.45
C ALA A 98 -3.91 3.83 -1.06
N GLY A 99 -4.73 4.35 -0.16
CA GLY A 99 -4.30 4.63 1.21
C GLY A 99 -3.98 3.37 2.01
N SER A 100 -4.75 2.30 1.81
CA SER A 100 -4.51 1.03 2.51
C SER A 100 -3.21 0.37 2.06
N ILE A 101 -2.87 0.43 0.77
CA ILE A 101 -1.59 -0.06 0.28
C ILE A 101 -0.45 0.78 0.88
N ALA A 102 -0.57 2.11 0.84
CA ALA A 102 0.46 2.99 1.37
C ALA A 102 0.72 2.71 2.85
N ASP A 103 -0.34 2.58 3.65
CA ASP A 103 -0.21 2.28 5.08
C ASP A 103 0.43 0.92 5.33
N GLN A 104 0.02 -0.12 4.61
CA GLN A 104 0.59 -1.45 4.80
C GLN A 104 2.07 -1.50 4.47
N VAL A 105 2.47 -0.87 3.37
CA VAL A 105 3.87 -0.82 2.98
C VAL A 105 4.68 -0.02 4.00
N ALA A 106 4.17 1.13 4.43
CA ALA A 106 4.87 1.97 5.41
C ALA A 106 5.03 1.24 6.76
N ASP A 107 4.00 0.54 7.22
CA ASP A 107 4.07 -0.25 8.46
C ASP A 107 5.10 -1.37 8.33
N TRP A 108 5.12 -2.06 7.19
CA TRP A 108 6.09 -3.12 6.96
C TRP A 108 7.52 -2.57 6.97
N LEU A 109 7.76 -1.43 6.32
CA LEU A 109 9.08 -0.79 6.32
C LEU A 109 9.52 -0.41 7.72
N ALA A 110 8.62 0.14 8.52
CA ALA A 110 8.91 0.47 9.91
C ALA A 110 9.27 -0.77 10.72
N ASP A 111 8.56 -1.89 10.52
CA ASP A 111 8.84 -3.16 11.17
C ASP A 111 10.20 -3.73 10.77
N GLN A 112 10.68 -3.41 9.57
CA GLN A 112 12.02 -3.80 9.10
C GLN A 112 13.13 -2.89 9.63
N GLY A 113 12.80 -1.89 10.43
CA GLY A 113 13.78 -1.00 11.04
C GLY A 113 14.01 0.30 10.30
N ALA A 114 13.14 0.68 9.38
CA ALA A 114 13.24 1.98 8.73
C ALA A 114 13.06 3.09 9.76
N GLU A 115 13.98 4.05 9.77
CA GLU A 115 13.89 5.24 10.61
C GLU A 115 12.97 6.27 9.98
N LYS A 116 12.89 6.27 8.67
CA LYS A 116 12.02 7.12 7.89
C LYS A 116 11.48 6.30 6.73
N ALA A 117 10.18 6.23 6.61
CA ALA A 117 9.51 5.63 5.47
C ALA A 117 8.41 6.57 5.02
N ILE A 118 8.48 7.02 3.78
CA ILE A 118 7.45 7.83 3.14
C ILE A 118 6.95 7.04 1.94
N VAL A 119 5.67 6.75 1.91
CA VAL A 119 5.05 6.00 0.81
C VAL A 119 3.94 6.87 0.23
N ASP A 120 4.11 7.29 -1.01
CA ASP A 120 3.15 8.10 -1.75
C ASP A 120 2.55 7.25 -2.85
N ASN A 121 1.26 6.95 -2.74
CA ASN A 121 0.54 6.16 -3.72
C ASN A 121 -0.51 7.03 -4.41
N GLY A 122 -0.09 7.71 -5.48
CA GLY A 122 -1.01 8.54 -6.26
C GLY A 122 -1.61 9.70 -5.48
N GLY A 123 -0.90 10.20 -4.45
CA GLY A 123 -1.37 11.27 -3.59
C GLY A 123 -1.82 10.83 -2.20
N ASP A 124 -2.06 9.53 -1.99
CA ASP A 124 -2.29 8.98 -0.65
C ASP A 124 -0.95 8.67 0.00
N ILE A 125 -0.61 9.41 1.03
CA ILE A 125 0.72 9.39 1.63
C ILE A 125 0.68 8.80 3.03
N ALA A 126 1.54 7.82 3.28
CA ALA A 126 1.79 7.27 4.61
C ALA A 126 3.22 7.60 5.03
N ILE A 127 3.38 8.07 6.24
CA ILE A 127 4.68 8.46 6.79
C ILE A 127 4.89 7.72 8.10
N ARG A 128 6.07 7.11 8.24
CA ARG A 128 6.50 6.50 9.50
C ARG A 128 7.88 7.03 9.84
N LEU A 129 8.00 7.59 11.04
CA LEU A 129 9.25 8.13 11.55
C LEU A 129 9.55 7.44 12.87
N SER A 130 10.76 6.94 13.00
CA SER A 130 11.24 6.36 14.25
C SER A 130 11.77 7.46 15.16
N PRO A 131 11.51 7.43 16.47
CA PRO A 131 12.16 8.34 17.41
C PRO A 131 13.66 8.11 17.41
N THR A 132 14.43 9.16 17.44
CA THR A 132 15.89 9.10 17.54
C THR A 132 16.34 9.07 18.98
#